data_26636ca5bee2e6294cd88567248d8630
#
_entry.id   26636ca5bee2e6294cd88567248d8630
#
_cell.length_a   1.000
_cell.length_b   1.000
_cell.length_c   1.000
_cell.angle_alpha   90.00
_cell.angle_beta   90.00
_cell.angle_gamma   90.00
#
_symmetry.space_group_name_H-M   'P 1'
#
loop_
_entity.id
_entity.type
_entity.pdbx_description
1 polymer ?
#
loop_
_entity_poly.entity_id
_entity_poly.type
_entity_poly.pdbx_seq_one_letter_code
_entity_poly.pdbx_strand_id
1 'polypeptide(L)'
;MGAVKRSHHQVDVDTEGKDSHRFREAGANPVALTGGGLFFFTEKTEVVYNPALIARWFAGKADIVIMEGFKSESVPRLQFADLAHMAEKDDNYVVGFITAETAGFPREFGGKPVFNRDDAEGIGEWLVGSFIPSLGKGI
;
A
#
# COMPACT_ATOMS: atom_id res chain seq x y z
N MET A 1 11.43 -4.76 -0.41
CA MET A 1 9.99 -4.40 -0.36
C MET A 1 9.85 -2.92 0.00
N GLY A 2 8.97 -2.20 -0.66
CA GLY A 2 8.55 -0.83 -0.34
C GLY A 2 7.14 -0.80 0.21
N ALA A 3 6.78 0.24 0.96
CA ALA A 3 5.44 0.45 1.48
C ALA A 3 4.99 1.90 1.29
N VAL A 4 3.72 2.10 0.96
CA VAL A 4 3.11 3.41 0.77
C VAL A 4 1.76 3.43 1.47
N LYS A 5 1.48 4.50 2.19
CA LYS A 5 0.17 4.75 2.77
C LYS A 5 -0.41 6.05 2.20
N ARG A 6 -1.61 5.96 1.60
CA ARG A 6 -2.39 7.13 1.21
C ARG A 6 -3.33 7.51 2.36
N SER A 7 -3.19 8.70 2.88
CA SER A 7 -4.10 9.26 3.87
C SER A 7 -5.13 10.17 3.19
N HIS A 8 -6.38 10.13 3.67
CA HIS A 8 -7.41 11.10 3.31
C HIS A 8 -7.39 12.33 4.23
N HIS A 9 -6.57 12.30 5.27
CA HIS A 9 -6.37 13.40 6.20
C HIS A 9 -5.05 14.09 5.90
N GLN A 10 -4.94 15.34 6.35
CA GLN A 10 -3.66 16.04 6.33
C GLN A 10 -2.61 15.20 7.07
N VAL A 11 -1.46 15.00 6.43
CA VAL A 11 -0.34 14.25 7.00
C VAL A 11 0.68 15.27 7.46
N ASP A 12 0.95 15.31 8.74
CA ASP A 12 2.09 16.00 9.30
C ASP A 12 3.05 14.95 9.87
N VAL A 13 4.23 14.87 9.27
CA VAL A 13 5.28 13.91 9.61
C VAL A 13 6.49 14.57 10.24
N ASP A 14 6.41 15.88 10.46
CA ASP A 14 7.48 16.68 11.03
C ASP A 14 7.17 17.04 12.50
N THR A 15 8.20 17.32 13.26
CA THR A 15 8.06 17.73 14.66
C THR A 15 7.91 19.23 14.76
N GLU A 16 6.79 19.69 15.32
CA GLU A 16 6.54 21.11 15.56
C GLU A 16 7.71 21.79 16.30
N GLY A 17 8.08 22.97 15.80
CA GLY A 17 9.15 23.78 16.37
C GLY A 17 10.58 23.39 16.00
N LYS A 18 10.79 22.27 15.28
CA LYS A 18 12.11 21.90 14.72
C LYS A 18 12.41 22.71 13.46
N ASP A 19 13.69 22.77 13.08
CA ASP A 19 14.14 23.62 11.96
C ASP A 19 13.46 23.27 10.64
N SER A 20 13.27 21.97 10.32
CA SER A 20 12.53 21.53 9.14
C SER A 20 11.07 22.03 9.13
N HIS A 21 10.39 21.96 10.27
CA HIS A 21 9.05 22.52 10.44
C HIS A 21 9.04 24.05 10.23
N ARG A 22 10.00 24.77 10.83
CA ARG A 22 10.13 26.22 10.69
C ARG A 22 10.41 26.65 9.25
N PHE A 23 11.18 25.86 8.48
CA PHE A 23 11.40 26.13 7.06
C PHE A 23 10.09 26.05 6.28
N ARG A 24 9.25 25.03 6.53
CA ARG A 24 7.93 24.89 5.91
C ARG A 24 6.99 26.03 6.29
N GLU A 25 6.97 26.43 7.55
CA GLU A 25 6.20 27.58 8.06
C GLU A 25 6.62 28.89 7.38
N ALA A 26 7.92 29.06 7.12
CA ALA A 26 8.46 30.19 6.37
C ALA A 26 8.20 30.13 4.85
N GLY A 27 7.53 29.09 4.37
CA GLY A 27 7.12 28.93 2.96
C GLY A 27 8.09 28.14 2.08
N ALA A 28 9.13 27.51 2.65
CA ALA A 28 10.00 26.64 1.86
C ALA A 28 9.24 25.41 1.36
N ASN A 29 9.35 25.14 0.07
CA ASN A 29 8.74 23.98 -0.59
C ASN A 29 9.54 23.63 -1.86
N PRO A 30 10.17 22.47 -1.96
CA PRO A 30 10.20 21.38 -0.97
C PRO A 30 11.13 21.62 0.23
N VAL A 31 11.04 20.76 1.25
CA VAL A 31 11.97 20.69 2.37
C VAL A 31 12.55 19.28 2.49
N ALA A 32 13.86 19.17 2.64
CA ALA A 32 14.55 17.92 2.87
C ALA A 32 15.28 17.92 4.21
N LEU A 33 15.26 16.77 4.88
CA LEU A 33 16.01 16.50 6.10
C LEU A 33 16.85 15.24 5.89
N THR A 34 18.13 15.32 6.21
CA THR A 34 19.04 14.17 6.14
C THR A 34 19.84 14.04 7.42
N GLY A 35 20.06 12.80 7.87
CA GLY A 35 20.83 12.50 9.06
C GLY A 35 20.65 11.06 9.51
N GLY A 36 21.63 10.49 10.21
CA GLY A 36 21.52 9.12 10.75
C GLY A 36 21.28 8.03 9.69
N GLY A 37 21.71 8.23 8.43
CA GLY A 37 21.46 7.28 7.34
C GLY A 37 20.06 7.38 6.74
N LEU A 38 19.25 8.37 7.14
CA LEU A 38 17.92 8.63 6.60
C LEU A 38 17.89 9.86 5.71
N PHE A 39 17.04 9.84 4.71
CA PHE A 39 16.68 10.97 3.88
C PHE A 39 15.15 11.12 3.91
N PHE A 40 14.70 12.28 4.36
CA PHE A 40 13.31 12.64 4.45
C PHE A 40 13.04 13.83 3.53
N PHE A 41 11.99 13.75 2.72
CA PHE A 41 11.64 14.77 1.75
C PHE A 41 10.14 15.05 1.81
N THR A 42 9.78 16.31 1.93
CA THR A 42 8.39 16.75 1.91
C THR A 42 8.18 17.81 0.84
N GLU A 43 7.09 17.68 0.10
CA GLU A 43 6.67 18.61 -0.93
C GLU A 43 5.17 18.83 -0.83
N LYS A 44 4.73 20.08 -0.78
CA LYS A 44 3.32 20.42 -1.03
C LYS A 44 3.08 20.35 -2.53
N THR A 45 2.13 19.53 -2.96
CA THR A 45 1.88 19.30 -4.38
C THR A 45 0.38 19.20 -4.65
N GLU A 46 -0.05 19.66 -5.81
CA GLU A 46 -1.39 19.43 -6.34
C GLU A 46 -1.44 18.17 -7.22
N VAL A 47 -0.30 17.53 -7.44
CA VAL A 47 -0.23 16.30 -8.21
C VAL A 47 -0.94 15.17 -7.47
N VAL A 48 -1.92 14.56 -8.11
CA VAL A 48 -2.54 13.34 -7.60
C VAL A 48 -1.62 12.16 -7.92
N TYR A 49 -0.95 11.66 -6.89
CA TYR A 49 -0.09 10.48 -7.02
C TYR A 49 -0.93 9.22 -7.16
N ASN A 50 -0.93 8.64 -8.34
CA ASN A 50 -1.51 7.32 -8.60
C ASN A 50 -0.45 6.21 -8.39
N PRO A 51 -0.86 4.91 -8.32
CA PRO A 51 0.08 3.81 -8.10
C PRO A 51 1.24 3.76 -9.10
N ALA A 52 1.00 4.09 -10.37
CA ALA A 52 2.04 4.03 -11.41
C ALA A 52 3.12 5.10 -11.23
N LEU A 53 2.74 6.32 -10.84
CA LEU A 53 3.69 7.39 -10.52
C LEU A 53 4.50 7.03 -9.26
N ILE A 54 3.84 6.51 -8.23
CA ILE A 54 4.49 6.12 -6.99
C ILE A 54 5.48 4.97 -7.25
N ALA A 55 5.10 3.96 -8.04
CA ALA A 55 5.97 2.83 -8.36
C ALA A 55 7.31 3.25 -8.97
N ARG A 56 7.35 4.36 -9.74
CA ARG A 56 8.60 4.89 -10.30
C ARG A 56 9.62 5.32 -9.24
N TRP A 57 9.16 5.77 -8.07
CA TRP A 57 10.05 6.19 -6.96
C TRP A 57 10.74 4.99 -6.31
N PHE A 58 10.16 3.80 -6.47
CA PHE A 58 10.68 2.55 -5.93
C PHE A 58 11.47 1.73 -6.97
N ALA A 59 11.49 2.16 -8.23
CA ALA A 59 12.21 1.46 -9.29
C ALA A 59 13.70 1.31 -8.94
N GLY A 60 14.21 0.09 -8.99
CA GLY A 60 15.58 -0.26 -8.60
C GLY A 60 15.86 -0.23 -7.09
N LYS A 61 14.85 0.03 -6.25
CA LYS A 61 14.97 0.07 -4.78
C LYS A 61 14.15 -1.03 -4.10
N ALA A 62 13.08 -1.50 -4.72
CA ALA A 62 12.21 -2.54 -4.19
C ALA A 62 11.61 -3.37 -5.32
N ASP A 63 11.54 -4.68 -5.11
CA ASP A 63 10.93 -5.62 -6.06
C ASP A 63 9.40 -5.63 -5.95
N ILE A 64 8.88 -5.30 -4.76
CA ILE A 64 7.46 -5.23 -4.45
C ILE A 64 7.18 -3.94 -3.71
N VAL A 65 6.09 -3.27 -4.06
CA VAL A 65 5.57 -2.10 -3.34
C VAL A 65 4.15 -2.39 -2.88
N ILE A 66 3.93 -2.41 -1.58
CA ILE A 66 2.60 -2.55 -0.96
C ILE A 66 2.03 -1.15 -0.74
N MET A 67 0.81 -0.93 -1.22
CA MET A 67 0.15 0.37 -1.14
C MET A 67 -1.18 0.25 -0.38
N GLU A 68 -1.33 1.04 0.68
CA GLU A 68 -2.58 1.16 1.44
C GLU A 68 -3.36 2.41 1.00
N GLY A 69 -4.69 2.30 0.90
CA GLY A 69 -5.58 3.44 0.67
C GLY A 69 -5.91 3.73 -0.79
N PHE A 70 -5.51 2.89 -1.73
CA PHE A 70 -5.73 3.06 -3.18
C PHE A 70 -6.92 2.23 -3.71
N LYS A 71 -8.04 2.19 -2.98
CA LYS A 71 -9.19 1.31 -3.27
C LYS A 71 -9.86 1.56 -4.63
N SER A 72 -9.81 2.79 -5.13
CA SER A 72 -10.42 3.18 -6.41
C SER A 72 -9.52 2.97 -7.62
N GLU A 73 -8.30 2.53 -7.41
CA GLU A 73 -7.33 2.38 -8.49
C GLU A 73 -7.41 1.00 -9.16
N SER A 74 -7.15 0.97 -10.45
CA SER A 74 -7.18 -0.23 -11.27
C SER A 74 -5.89 -1.06 -11.14
N VAL A 75 -5.61 -1.51 -9.93
CA VAL A 75 -4.41 -2.31 -9.59
C VAL A 75 -4.82 -3.55 -8.80
N PRO A 76 -4.08 -4.67 -8.93
CA PRO A 76 -4.33 -5.86 -8.14
C PRO A 76 -4.31 -5.54 -6.65
N ARG A 77 -5.33 -6.02 -5.91
CA ARG A 77 -5.43 -5.77 -4.47
C ARG A 77 -5.98 -6.93 -3.68
N LEU A 78 -5.53 -7.03 -2.44
CA LEU A 78 -6.19 -7.81 -1.41
C LEU A 78 -7.28 -6.94 -0.78
N GLN A 79 -8.52 -7.44 -0.81
CA GLN A 79 -9.69 -6.70 -0.35
C GLN A 79 -10.08 -7.11 1.06
N PHE A 80 -10.11 -6.13 1.99
CA PHE A 80 -10.71 -6.36 3.31
C PHE A 80 -12.22 -6.49 3.21
N ALA A 81 -12.74 -7.63 3.68
CA ALA A 81 -14.17 -7.92 3.70
C ALA A 81 -14.54 -8.89 4.82
N ASP A 82 -15.71 -8.68 5.43
CA ASP A 82 -16.40 -9.71 6.20
C ASP A 82 -16.95 -10.77 5.23
N LEU A 83 -17.10 -11.99 5.67
CA LEU A 83 -17.56 -13.10 4.82
C LEU A 83 -18.87 -12.79 4.10
N ALA A 84 -19.80 -12.14 4.80
CA ALA A 84 -21.10 -11.76 4.26
C ALA A 84 -21.05 -10.76 3.10
N HIS A 85 -19.95 -9.99 2.99
CA HIS A 85 -19.81 -8.90 2.02
C HIS A 85 -18.72 -9.15 0.96
N MET A 86 -18.13 -10.34 0.92
CA MET A 86 -17.09 -10.66 -0.07
C MET A 86 -17.59 -10.55 -1.50
N ALA A 87 -18.80 -11.08 -1.78
CA ALA A 87 -19.39 -11.02 -3.11
C ALA A 87 -19.65 -9.59 -3.60
N GLU A 88 -20.07 -8.70 -2.70
CA GLU A 88 -20.36 -7.29 -3.03
C GLU A 88 -19.08 -6.47 -3.29
N LYS A 89 -17.97 -6.91 -2.70
CA LYS A 89 -16.67 -6.22 -2.79
C LYS A 89 -15.75 -6.85 -3.82
N ASP A 90 -16.19 -7.92 -4.48
CA ASP A 90 -15.41 -8.59 -5.51
C ASP A 90 -15.50 -7.84 -6.84
N ASP A 91 -14.35 -7.62 -7.47
CA ASP A 91 -14.24 -7.07 -8.80
C ASP A 91 -12.98 -7.61 -9.53
N ASN A 92 -12.74 -7.14 -10.76
CA ASN A 92 -11.66 -7.62 -11.61
C ASN A 92 -10.24 -7.36 -11.06
N TYR A 93 -10.09 -6.49 -10.06
CA TYR A 93 -8.79 -6.13 -9.47
C TYR A 93 -8.57 -6.81 -8.11
N VAL A 94 -9.61 -7.41 -7.53
CA VAL A 94 -9.46 -8.20 -6.29
C VAL A 94 -8.81 -9.53 -6.65
N VAL A 95 -7.63 -9.77 -6.08
CA VAL A 95 -6.86 -11.00 -6.28
C VAL A 95 -6.90 -11.94 -5.08
N GLY A 96 -7.47 -11.50 -3.97
CA GLY A 96 -7.70 -12.24 -2.74
C GLY A 96 -8.41 -11.39 -1.71
N PHE A 97 -8.83 -12.01 -0.62
CA PHE A 97 -9.54 -11.36 0.47
C PHE A 97 -8.77 -11.45 1.78
N ILE A 98 -8.97 -10.46 2.63
CA ILE A 98 -8.48 -10.44 4.01
C ILE A 98 -9.69 -10.28 4.93
N THR A 99 -9.82 -11.16 5.92
CA THR A 99 -10.88 -11.10 6.92
C THR A 99 -10.33 -10.91 8.34
N ALA A 100 -11.09 -10.26 9.19
CA ALA A 100 -10.81 -10.17 10.62
C ALA A 100 -11.33 -11.39 11.41
N GLU A 101 -12.08 -12.27 10.77
CA GLU A 101 -12.62 -13.47 11.44
C GLU A 101 -11.48 -14.43 11.79
N THR A 102 -11.49 -14.91 13.03
CA THR A 102 -10.39 -15.73 13.58
C THR A 102 -10.61 -17.24 13.39
N ALA A 103 -11.84 -17.67 13.10
CA ALA A 103 -12.19 -19.07 12.90
C ALA A 103 -13.35 -19.22 11.93
N GLY A 104 -13.41 -20.38 11.26
CA GLY A 104 -14.56 -20.76 10.42
C GLY A 104 -14.64 -20.06 9.07
N PHE A 105 -13.67 -19.26 8.67
CA PHE A 105 -13.67 -18.64 7.35
C PHE A 105 -13.14 -19.62 6.27
N PRO A 106 -13.66 -19.53 5.03
CA PRO A 106 -13.18 -20.35 3.93
C PRO A 106 -11.77 -19.97 3.54
N ARG A 107 -10.99 -20.93 3.05
CA ARG A 107 -9.64 -20.65 2.50
C ARG A 107 -9.68 -20.01 1.11
N GLU A 108 -10.84 -20.06 0.46
CA GLU A 108 -11.05 -19.56 -0.89
C GLU A 108 -12.47 -19.03 -1.06
N PHE A 109 -12.62 -17.96 -1.82
CA PHE A 109 -13.90 -17.40 -2.23
C PHE A 109 -13.83 -16.97 -3.70
N GLY A 110 -14.71 -17.51 -4.55
CA GLY A 110 -14.74 -17.18 -5.98
C GLY A 110 -13.42 -17.48 -6.71
N GLY A 111 -12.69 -18.52 -6.33
CA GLY A 111 -11.39 -18.86 -6.91
C GLY A 111 -10.22 -17.99 -6.40
N LYS A 112 -10.44 -17.15 -5.38
CA LYS A 112 -9.46 -16.23 -4.81
C LYS A 112 -9.14 -16.61 -3.36
N PRO A 113 -7.87 -16.57 -2.93
CA PRO A 113 -7.50 -16.92 -1.56
C PRO A 113 -8.12 -15.97 -0.54
N VAL A 114 -8.43 -16.51 0.63
CA VAL A 114 -8.89 -15.76 1.80
C VAL A 114 -7.90 -15.94 2.93
N PHE A 115 -7.40 -14.85 3.47
CA PHE A 115 -6.43 -14.81 4.55
C PHE A 115 -7.04 -14.19 5.81
N ASN A 116 -6.54 -14.62 6.97
CA ASN A 116 -6.76 -13.86 8.18
C ASN A 116 -5.88 -12.60 8.16
N ARG A 117 -6.38 -11.50 8.71
CA ARG A 117 -5.64 -10.21 8.78
C ARG A 117 -4.30 -10.30 9.52
N ASP A 118 -4.18 -11.23 10.45
CA ASP A 118 -3.00 -11.40 11.29
C ASP A 118 -2.02 -12.44 10.71
N ASP A 119 -2.35 -13.08 9.56
CA ASP A 119 -1.53 -14.05 8.85
C ASP A 119 -0.61 -13.37 7.82
N ALA A 120 0.28 -12.52 8.31
CA ALA A 120 1.23 -11.83 7.45
C ALA A 120 2.20 -12.78 6.73
N GLU A 121 2.57 -13.89 7.37
CA GLU A 121 3.46 -14.90 6.81
C GLU A 121 2.79 -15.63 5.63
N GLY A 122 1.57 -16.14 5.82
CA GLY A 122 0.82 -16.81 4.75
C GLY A 122 0.51 -15.89 3.57
N ILE A 123 0.21 -14.61 3.82
CA ILE A 123 0.05 -13.60 2.75
C ILE A 123 1.37 -13.41 2.00
N GLY A 124 2.50 -13.31 2.70
CA GLY A 124 3.83 -13.16 2.13
C GLY A 124 4.24 -14.35 1.26
N GLU A 125 4.04 -15.56 1.75
CA GLU A 125 4.31 -16.80 1.02
C GLU A 125 3.46 -16.90 -0.26
N TRP A 126 2.18 -16.58 -0.19
CA TRP A 126 1.32 -16.58 -1.36
C TRP A 126 1.73 -15.51 -2.38
N LEU A 127 2.07 -14.30 -1.94
CA LEU A 127 2.56 -13.25 -2.83
C LEU A 127 3.78 -13.70 -3.63
N VAL A 128 4.79 -14.23 -2.94
CA VAL A 128 6.07 -14.62 -3.57
C VAL A 128 5.96 -15.96 -4.34
N GLY A 129 5.25 -16.94 -3.78
CA GLY A 129 5.19 -18.28 -4.33
C GLY A 129 4.14 -18.48 -5.43
N SER A 130 3.09 -17.66 -5.46
CA SER A 130 1.95 -17.87 -6.34
C SER A 130 1.57 -16.64 -7.16
N PHE A 131 1.33 -15.50 -6.50
CA PHE A 131 0.76 -14.34 -7.18
C PHE A 131 1.76 -13.67 -8.12
N ILE A 132 2.96 -13.30 -7.64
CA ILE A 132 3.98 -12.65 -8.48
C ILE A 132 4.40 -13.50 -9.67
N PRO A 133 4.67 -14.83 -9.50
CA PRO A 133 4.96 -15.70 -10.64
C PRO A 133 3.84 -15.80 -11.67
N SER A 134 2.57 -15.59 -11.25
CA SER A 134 1.42 -15.59 -12.18
C SER A 134 1.40 -14.37 -13.09
N LEU A 135 1.89 -13.22 -12.63
CA LEU A 135 1.96 -11.99 -13.42
C LEU A 135 2.93 -12.09 -14.60
N GLY A 136 3.99 -12.90 -14.48
CA GLY A 136 4.97 -13.13 -15.54
C GLY A 136 4.54 -14.12 -16.63
N LYS A 137 3.43 -14.81 -16.48
CA LYS A 137 2.92 -15.82 -17.43
C LYS A 137 1.92 -15.26 -18.44
N GLY A 138 1.62 -13.97 -18.40
CA GLY A 138 0.60 -13.30 -19.20
C GLY A 138 1.14 -12.31 -20.24
N ILE A 139 2.40 -12.44 -20.69
CA ILE A 139 2.99 -11.67 -21.82
C ILE A 139 3.41 -12.65 -22.90
#